data_3c29b35a1c5509438cb5ef6bbeb04cc5
#
_entry.id   3c29b35a1c5509438cb5ef6bbeb04cc5
#
_cell.length_a   1.000
_cell.length_b   1.000
_cell.length_c   1.000
_cell.angle_alpha   90.00
_cell.angle_beta   90.00
_cell.angle_gamma   90.00
#
_symmetry.space_group_name_H-M   'P 1'
#
loop_
_entity.id
_entity.type
_entity.pdbx_description
1 polymer ?
#
loop_
_entity_poly.entity_id
_entity_poly.type
_entity_poly.pdbx_seq_one_letter_code
_entity_poly.pdbx_strand_id
1 'polypeptide(L)'
;MKNIKSLRLVAIIASASLFSITTATAQAAAPVYMEAVASSATLTPIASAGDMVGTYLVPGIPDGLGVIKTGKNLRIITNHEWSATNAVAAGRTTAGGLVSGSFLSDMTYDISANKVTKAVDLFKSVVWYDYATGKYGNTPGAPVGADVKDSFGTLNHSYLLNRFCSGSLAPEGSFFDKASGTGIQDALFLAGEEGGDESRAFATNLTSGQLVQLPSVGLSAWENLIPFPNKGKTTAMFANEDGAATDSQLWMYSGTKTKTGTWYEKAGLTNGKSYVLAATTDAPVANDNEIRSKYGKNMPFAVTFAAVNTTATGKAQNIEANQKGIELARVEDGHFDPKNPNDFYFVTTESNKDPKATAANPVTPTVSRDGGALWRLRFKDVAKPLGGATLELLLDGSESIYMSKPDNITVDSLGNVLIQEDPGNNAHLARIVSYRISDGKVGTIAQFKSEYFTSTGASFITQDEESSGIIDVSNELRTSKSDKASYFMYVAQIHATPAKARPDMAADDATLAKAVEGGQWYILKITNWTDVYK
;
A
#
# COMPACT_ATOMS: atom_id res chain seq x y z
N MET A 1 8.46 -67.00 76.27
CA MET A 1 8.69 -65.76 77.07
C MET A 1 9.64 -64.84 76.34
N LYS A 2 9.29 -63.56 76.30
CA LYS A 2 9.95 -62.39 75.78
C LYS A 2 9.83 -62.14 74.27
N ASN A 3 8.96 -61.18 73.99
CA ASN A 3 8.75 -60.46 72.75
C ASN A 3 10.01 -59.64 72.37
N ILE A 4 10.37 -59.68 71.12
CA ILE A 4 11.29 -58.73 70.51
C ILE A 4 10.48 -57.98 69.45
N LYS A 5 10.23 -56.67 69.69
CA LYS A 5 9.58 -55.75 68.72
C LYS A 5 10.64 -55.30 67.68
N SER A 6 10.40 -55.61 66.43
CA SER A 6 11.23 -55.07 65.32
C SER A 6 10.79 -53.61 65.03
N LEU A 7 11.70 -52.69 65.21
CA LEU A 7 11.58 -51.30 64.73
C LEU A 7 11.80 -51.26 63.23
N ARG A 8 10.81 -50.82 62.47
CA ARG A 8 10.99 -50.49 61.03
C ARG A 8 11.41 -49.03 60.93
N LEU A 9 12.62 -48.80 60.40
CA LEU A 9 13.15 -47.51 60.07
C LEU A 9 12.53 -47.09 58.74
N VAL A 10 11.73 -46.01 58.71
CA VAL A 10 11.21 -45.39 57.49
C VAL A 10 12.19 -44.32 57.06
N ALA A 11 12.91 -44.55 55.98
CA ALA A 11 13.74 -43.56 55.34
C ALA A 11 12.85 -42.62 54.49
N ILE A 12 12.73 -41.36 54.89
CA ILE A 12 12.12 -40.29 54.09
C ILE A 12 13.18 -39.78 53.13
N ILE A 13 13.03 -40.10 51.84
CA ILE A 13 13.82 -39.50 50.75
C ILE A 13 13.16 -38.15 50.43
N ALA A 14 13.76 -37.04 50.84
CA ALA A 14 13.39 -35.72 50.44
C ALA A 14 13.93 -35.46 49.02
N SER A 15 13.03 -35.52 48.02
CA SER A 15 13.34 -35.11 46.65
C SER A 15 13.40 -33.58 46.61
N ALA A 16 14.61 -33.00 46.57
CA ALA A 16 14.82 -31.59 46.28
C ALA A 16 14.58 -31.36 44.79
N SER A 17 13.39 -30.87 44.45
CA SER A 17 13.09 -30.34 43.10
C SER A 17 13.88 -29.04 42.92
N LEU A 18 14.97 -29.08 42.13
CA LEU A 18 15.59 -27.85 41.63
C LEU A 18 14.59 -27.18 40.67
N PHE A 19 13.92 -26.17 41.14
CA PHE A 19 13.28 -25.21 40.27
C PHE A 19 14.39 -24.39 39.58
N SER A 20 14.69 -24.70 38.34
CA SER A 20 15.46 -23.82 37.46
C SER A 20 14.59 -22.58 37.23
N ILE A 21 14.87 -21.50 37.94
CA ILE A 21 14.36 -20.19 37.62
C ILE A 21 15.09 -19.76 36.33
N THR A 22 14.53 -20.08 35.18
CA THR A 22 14.91 -19.40 33.96
C THR A 22 14.48 -17.95 34.15
N THR A 23 15.41 -17.07 34.46
CA THR A 23 15.23 -15.64 34.28
C THR A 23 14.96 -15.43 32.80
N ALA A 24 13.70 -15.23 32.45
CA ALA A 24 13.38 -14.70 31.16
C ALA A 24 14.07 -13.31 31.11
N THR A 25 15.18 -13.23 30.40
CA THR A 25 15.75 -11.95 30.02
C THR A 25 14.64 -11.23 29.27
N ALA A 26 14.21 -10.07 29.78
CA ALA A 26 13.27 -9.24 29.05
C ALA A 26 13.90 -9.01 27.66
N GLN A 27 13.23 -9.51 26.62
CA GLN A 27 13.66 -9.28 25.25
C GLN A 27 13.69 -7.77 25.04
N ALA A 28 14.78 -7.24 24.49
CA ALA A 28 14.85 -5.83 24.15
C ALA A 28 13.67 -5.49 23.23
N ALA A 29 13.10 -4.31 23.38
CA ALA A 29 12.04 -3.86 22.49
C ALA A 29 12.61 -3.63 21.07
N ALA A 30 11.80 -3.89 20.05
CA ALA A 30 12.16 -3.57 18.68
C ALA A 30 12.60 -2.10 18.54
N PRO A 31 13.59 -1.78 17.72
CA PRO A 31 13.95 -0.40 17.45
C PRO A 31 12.73 0.41 16.96
N VAL A 32 12.64 1.66 17.34
CA VAL A 32 11.65 2.59 16.77
C VAL A 32 12.34 3.34 15.65
N TYR A 33 11.98 3.05 14.41
CA TYR A 33 12.73 3.51 13.24
C TYR A 33 12.50 4.97 12.88
N MET A 34 11.32 5.52 13.18
CA MET A 34 10.94 6.88 12.82
C MET A 34 10.85 7.80 14.04
N GLU A 35 10.97 9.10 13.80
CA GLU A 35 10.83 10.16 14.78
C GLU A 35 9.91 11.28 14.28
N ALA A 36 9.25 11.98 15.21
CA ALA A 36 8.43 13.15 14.88
C ALA A 36 9.33 14.36 14.63
N VAL A 37 9.09 15.08 13.53
CA VAL A 37 9.69 16.37 13.22
C VAL A 37 8.79 17.50 13.73
N ALA A 38 7.48 17.41 13.48
CA ALA A 38 6.52 18.37 14.01
C ALA A 38 6.30 18.14 15.51
N SER A 39 6.41 19.20 16.33
CA SER A 39 6.30 19.13 17.79
C SER A 39 4.94 18.64 18.31
N SER A 40 3.90 18.73 17.48
CA SER A 40 2.54 18.26 17.79
C SER A 40 2.29 16.83 17.31
N ALA A 41 3.24 16.18 16.66
CA ALA A 41 3.15 14.82 16.19
C ALA A 41 3.69 13.82 17.24
N THR A 42 3.08 12.65 17.31
CA THR A 42 3.54 11.52 18.13
C THR A 42 3.42 10.24 17.31
N LEU A 43 4.48 9.44 17.28
CA LEU A 43 4.53 8.16 16.59
C LEU A 43 4.51 7.03 17.63
N THR A 44 3.61 6.08 17.47
CA THR A 44 3.49 4.90 18.34
C THR A 44 3.61 3.65 17.50
N PRO A 45 4.70 2.89 17.61
CA PRO A 45 4.81 1.59 16.96
C PRO A 45 3.83 0.60 17.62
N ILE A 46 3.16 -0.23 16.82
CA ILE A 46 2.15 -1.19 17.29
C ILE A 46 2.48 -2.64 16.96
N ALA A 47 3.32 -2.87 15.95
CA ALA A 47 3.86 -4.17 15.55
C ALA A 47 5.15 -3.99 14.75
N SER A 48 6.00 -4.99 14.76
CA SER A 48 7.22 -5.04 13.94
C SER A 48 7.34 -6.39 13.24
N ALA A 49 7.92 -6.41 12.05
CA ALA A 49 8.29 -7.65 11.38
C ALA A 49 9.16 -8.51 12.30
N GLY A 50 8.90 -9.80 12.36
CA GLY A 50 9.54 -10.72 13.29
C GLY A 50 8.84 -10.88 14.64
N ASP A 51 7.88 -10.02 15.00
CA ASP A 51 7.08 -10.23 16.22
C ASP A 51 6.23 -11.49 16.10
N MET A 52 6.03 -12.16 17.24
CA MET A 52 5.13 -13.31 17.33
C MET A 52 3.78 -12.91 17.93
N VAL A 53 2.70 -13.08 17.16
CA VAL A 53 1.32 -12.91 17.62
C VAL A 53 0.68 -14.31 17.78
N GLY A 54 0.79 -14.89 18.97
CA GLY A 54 0.54 -16.32 19.17
C GLY A 54 1.56 -17.16 18.42
N THR A 55 1.12 -17.92 17.42
CA THR A 55 1.99 -18.70 16.53
C THR A 55 2.26 -18.02 15.18
N TYR A 56 1.70 -16.85 14.96
CA TYR A 56 1.85 -16.11 13.71
C TYR A 56 3.08 -15.19 13.78
N LEU A 57 4.01 -15.38 12.85
CA LEU A 57 5.13 -14.46 12.65
C LEU A 57 4.65 -13.28 11.82
N VAL A 58 4.79 -12.07 12.34
CA VAL A 58 4.50 -10.83 11.61
C VAL A 58 5.50 -10.70 10.45
N PRO A 59 5.02 -10.65 9.20
CA PRO A 59 5.91 -10.62 8.03
C PRO A 59 6.45 -9.23 7.77
N GLY A 60 7.54 -9.13 7.02
CA GLY A 60 8.14 -7.87 6.60
C GLY A 60 7.60 -7.36 5.27
N ILE A 61 8.19 -6.28 4.79
CA ILE A 61 7.81 -5.52 3.60
C ILE A 61 6.29 -5.23 3.60
N PRO A 62 5.76 -4.61 4.68
CA PRO A 62 4.37 -4.18 4.71
C PRO A 62 4.18 -2.94 3.86
N ASP A 63 3.10 -2.87 3.09
CA ASP A 63 2.78 -1.71 2.27
C ASP A 63 1.32 -1.26 2.49
N GLY A 64 0.47 -1.24 1.45
CA GLY A 64 -0.89 -0.74 1.51
C GLY A 64 -1.70 -1.23 2.70
N LEU A 65 -2.49 -0.33 3.27
CA LEU A 65 -3.27 -0.57 4.47
C LEU A 65 -4.78 -0.43 4.25
N GLY A 66 -5.53 -1.21 5.01
CA GLY A 66 -6.96 -1.02 5.24
C GLY A 66 -7.30 -1.21 6.70
N VAL A 67 -8.13 -0.34 7.28
CA VAL A 67 -8.55 -0.44 8.68
C VAL A 67 -10.06 -0.44 8.78
N ILE A 68 -10.60 -1.38 9.55
CA ILE A 68 -12.02 -1.48 9.86
C ILE A 68 -12.19 -1.53 11.38
N LYS A 69 -12.98 -0.61 11.93
CA LYS A 69 -13.32 -0.63 13.36
C LYS A 69 -14.34 -1.71 13.66
N THR A 70 -14.02 -2.61 14.57
CA THR A 70 -14.90 -3.70 15.03
C THR A 70 -15.03 -3.62 16.56
N GLY A 71 -16.04 -2.92 17.01
CA GLY A 71 -16.24 -2.66 18.45
C GLY A 71 -15.08 -1.83 19.03
N LYS A 72 -14.32 -2.40 19.97
CA LYS A 72 -13.14 -1.78 20.59
C LYS A 72 -11.82 -2.13 19.90
N ASN A 73 -11.87 -2.89 18.80
CA ASN A 73 -10.70 -3.32 18.07
C ASN A 73 -10.64 -2.65 16.70
N LEU A 74 -9.44 -2.58 16.14
CA LEU A 74 -9.21 -2.35 14.72
C LEU A 74 -8.83 -3.66 14.05
N ARG A 75 -9.46 -3.97 12.94
CA ARG A 75 -9.00 -4.97 11.97
C ARG A 75 -8.11 -4.26 10.98
N ILE A 76 -6.86 -4.66 10.89
CA ILE A 76 -5.85 -4.07 10.04
C ILE A 76 -5.52 -5.08 8.94
N ILE A 77 -5.75 -4.70 7.69
CA ILE A 77 -5.36 -5.47 6.51
C ILE A 77 -4.13 -4.81 5.93
N THR A 78 -3.10 -5.60 5.68
CA THR A 78 -1.85 -5.11 5.08
C THR A 78 -1.45 -6.05 3.95
N ASN A 79 -1.11 -5.50 2.79
CA ASN A 79 -0.40 -6.29 1.79
C ASN A 79 1.10 -6.31 2.10
N HIS A 80 1.75 -7.36 1.62
CA HIS A 80 3.19 -7.57 1.76
C HIS A 80 3.80 -7.68 0.37
N GLU A 81 4.71 -6.80 0.06
CA GLU A 81 5.35 -6.64 -1.23
C GLU A 81 6.42 -7.71 -1.49
N TRP A 82 6.03 -8.96 -1.37
CA TRP A 82 6.96 -10.06 -1.61
C TRP A 82 7.09 -10.37 -3.09
N SER A 83 8.33 -10.38 -3.57
CA SER A 83 8.65 -10.78 -4.93
C SER A 83 8.70 -12.30 -5.09
N ALA A 84 8.91 -12.75 -6.31
CA ALA A 84 9.13 -14.16 -6.65
C ALA A 84 10.31 -14.80 -5.89
N THR A 85 11.36 -14.05 -5.62
CA THR A 85 12.54 -14.55 -4.92
C THR A 85 12.26 -14.84 -3.46
N ASN A 86 11.30 -14.14 -2.87
CA ASN A 86 10.85 -14.33 -1.48
C ASN A 86 9.79 -15.44 -1.37
N ALA A 87 9.17 -15.79 -2.51
CA ALA A 87 8.03 -16.69 -2.63
C ALA A 87 8.32 -18.11 -2.12
N VAL A 88 9.53 -18.61 -2.32
CA VAL A 88 9.88 -20.01 -2.03
C VAL A 88 9.86 -20.31 -0.52
N ALA A 89 10.09 -19.29 0.31
CA ALA A 89 10.17 -19.47 1.77
C ALA A 89 8.80 -19.54 2.46
N ALA A 90 7.72 -19.10 1.81
CA ALA A 90 6.42 -18.91 2.46
C ALA A 90 5.22 -19.25 1.56
N GLY A 91 5.30 -20.30 0.79
CA GLY A 91 4.16 -20.81 0.02
C GLY A 91 2.94 -21.06 0.92
N ARG A 92 1.77 -20.59 0.47
CA ARG A 92 0.49 -20.69 1.18
C ARG A 92 -0.46 -21.61 0.44
N THR A 93 -1.06 -22.54 1.13
CA THR A 93 -2.08 -23.43 0.55
C THR A 93 -3.45 -22.79 0.71
N THR A 94 -4.15 -22.62 -0.41
CA THR A 94 -5.53 -22.12 -0.47
C THR A 94 -6.41 -23.12 -1.21
N ALA A 95 -7.74 -22.90 -1.23
CA ALA A 95 -8.66 -23.72 -2.01
C ALA A 95 -8.41 -23.61 -3.53
N GLY A 96 -7.71 -22.57 -4.01
CA GLY A 96 -7.26 -22.42 -5.39
C GLY A 96 -5.88 -23.01 -5.69
N GLY A 97 -5.32 -23.79 -4.75
CA GLY A 97 -3.99 -24.37 -4.84
C GLY A 97 -2.94 -23.64 -4.00
N LEU A 98 -1.67 -23.96 -4.21
CA LEU A 98 -0.55 -23.26 -3.57
C LEU A 98 -0.34 -21.92 -4.26
N VAL A 99 -0.37 -20.85 -3.47
CA VAL A 99 0.11 -19.52 -3.89
C VAL A 99 1.36 -19.15 -3.12
N SER A 100 2.22 -18.39 -3.75
CA SER A 100 3.47 -17.89 -3.16
C SER A 100 3.72 -16.46 -3.61
N GLY A 101 4.67 -15.77 -3.00
CA GLY A 101 4.92 -14.35 -3.21
C GLY A 101 4.05 -13.46 -2.33
N SER A 102 3.56 -12.37 -2.87
CA SER A 102 2.74 -11.40 -2.18
C SER A 102 1.47 -11.98 -1.57
N PHE A 103 1.00 -11.39 -0.49
CA PHE A 103 -0.21 -11.80 0.20
C PHE A 103 -0.75 -10.67 1.08
N LEU A 104 -1.88 -10.93 1.75
CA LEU A 104 -2.47 -10.02 2.72
C LEU A 104 -2.43 -10.63 4.12
N SER A 105 -1.95 -9.89 5.11
CA SER A 105 -2.16 -10.19 6.53
C SER A 105 -3.40 -9.49 7.07
N ASP A 106 -4.03 -10.12 8.08
CA ASP A 106 -5.22 -9.64 8.78
C ASP A 106 -4.91 -9.66 10.28
N MET A 107 -4.69 -8.47 10.84
CA MET A 107 -4.33 -8.29 12.24
C MET A 107 -5.49 -7.65 13.03
N THR A 108 -5.66 -8.07 14.28
CA THR A 108 -6.59 -7.45 15.23
C THR A 108 -5.81 -6.68 16.27
N TYR A 109 -5.99 -5.37 16.29
CA TYR A 109 -5.41 -4.47 17.29
C TYR A 109 -6.44 -4.08 18.34
N ASP A 110 -6.18 -4.37 19.61
CA ASP A 110 -6.99 -3.92 20.75
C ASP A 110 -6.57 -2.49 21.14
N ILE A 111 -7.47 -1.52 20.89
CA ILE A 111 -7.22 -0.09 21.14
C ILE A 111 -6.93 0.16 22.62
N SER A 112 -7.62 -0.54 23.52
CA SER A 112 -7.49 -0.33 24.98
C SER A 112 -6.20 -0.92 25.54
N ALA A 113 -5.74 -2.03 24.97
CA ALA A 113 -4.51 -2.70 25.36
C ALA A 113 -3.27 -2.16 24.62
N ASN A 114 -3.49 -1.32 23.58
CA ASN A 114 -2.43 -0.85 22.66
C ASN A 114 -1.58 -2.00 22.12
N LYS A 115 -2.23 -3.04 21.60
CA LYS A 115 -1.55 -4.29 21.23
C LYS A 115 -2.26 -5.04 20.11
N VAL A 116 -1.49 -5.61 19.19
CA VAL A 116 -1.98 -6.62 18.26
C VAL A 116 -2.21 -7.93 19.02
N THR A 117 -3.43 -8.44 18.97
CA THR A 117 -3.86 -9.62 19.76
C THR A 117 -4.11 -10.86 18.92
N LYS A 118 -4.28 -10.69 17.61
CA LYS A 118 -4.47 -11.78 16.64
C LYS A 118 -3.88 -11.37 15.30
N ALA A 119 -3.31 -12.32 14.58
CA ALA A 119 -2.87 -12.16 13.20
C ALA A 119 -3.03 -13.48 12.44
N VAL A 120 -3.40 -13.39 11.15
CA VAL A 120 -3.57 -14.53 10.24
C VAL A 120 -3.31 -14.08 8.80
N ASP A 121 -3.02 -15.02 7.88
CA ASP A 121 -3.12 -14.76 6.45
C ASP A 121 -4.60 -14.62 6.05
N LEU A 122 -4.89 -13.62 5.20
CA LEU A 122 -6.27 -13.33 4.79
C LEU A 122 -6.79 -14.30 3.73
N PHE A 123 -5.95 -14.73 2.79
CA PHE A 123 -6.37 -15.56 1.67
C PHE A 123 -6.82 -16.95 2.11
N LYS A 124 -8.03 -17.33 1.69
CA LYS A 124 -8.59 -18.68 1.89
C LYS A 124 -8.80 -19.42 0.57
N SER A 125 -9.02 -18.67 -0.52
CA SER A 125 -9.17 -19.21 -1.87
C SER A 125 -8.77 -18.17 -2.90
N VAL A 126 -8.37 -18.64 -4.09
CA VAL A 126 -8.03 -17.78 -5.22
C VAL A 126 -8.85 -18.21 -6.43
N VAL A 127 -9.38 -17.24 -7.14
CA VAL A 127 -10.07 -17.42 -8.42
C VAL A 127 -9.26 -16.73 -9.50
N TRP A 128 -8.70 -17.53 -10.37
CA TRP A 128 -7.87 -17.09 -11.46
C TRP A 128 -8.70 -16.86 -12.73
N TYR A 129 -8.18 -16.05 -13.64
CA TYR A 129 -8.73 -15.88 -14.97
C TYR A 129 -7.84 -16.54 -16.02
N ASP A 130 -8.45 -17.32 -16.90
CA ASP A 130 -7.80 -17.93 -18.06
C ASP A 130 -8.16 -17.14 -19.32
N TYR A 131 -7.22 -16.39 -19.85
CA TYR A 131 -7.42 -15.57 -21.06
C TYR A 131 -7.72 -16.40 -22.31
N ALA A 132 -7.21 -17.64 -22.40
CA ALA A 132 -7.45 -18.50 -23.57
C ALA A 132 -8.91 -18.96 -23.66
N THR A 133 -9.55 -19.20 -22.51
CA THR A 133 -10.94 -19.66 -22.44
C THR A 133 -11.92 -18.53 -22.10
N GLY A 134 -11.43 -17.38 -21.64
CA GLY A 134 -12.25 -16.28 -21.17
C GLY A 134 -13.05 -16.60 -19.89
N LYS A 135 -12.56 -17.54 -19.05
CA LYS A 135 -13.30 -18.04 -17.89
C LYS A 135 -12.52 -17.90 -16.59
N TYR A 136 -13.27 -17.73 -15.52
CA TYR A 136 -12.77 -17.85 -14.15
C TYR A 136 -12.71 -19.30 -13.70
N GLY A 137 -11.65 -19.66 -12.96
CA GLY A 137 -11.41 -21.02 -12.47
C GLY A 137 -10.25 -21.09 -11.48
N ASN A 138 -9.73 -22.30 -11.32
CA ASN A 138 -8.64 -22.59 -10.38
C ASN A 138 -7.25 -22.56 -11.03
N THR A 139 -7.17 -22.27 -12.32
CA THR A 139 -5.90 -22.27 -13.07
C THR A 139 -5.71 -20.91 -13.72
N PRO A 140 -4.58 -20.22 -13.47
CA PRO A 140 -4.25 -18.99 -14.14
C PRO A 140 -3.91 -19.26 -15.62
N GLY A 141 -4.20 -18.29 -16.48
CA GLY A 141 -3.83 -18.31 -17.90
C GLY A 141 -3.38 -16.93 -18.37
N ALA A 142 -2.60 -16.89 -19.45
CA ALA A 142 -2.08 -15.67 -20.04
C ALA A 142 -2.73 -15.35 -21.39
N PRO A 143 -2.75 -14.10 -21.84
CA PRO A 143 -3.07 -13.75 -23.23
C PRO A 143 -2.11 -14.45 -24.20
N VAL A 144 -2.59 -14.76 -25.40
CA VAL A 144 -1.75 -15.34 -26.45
C VAL A 144 -0.64 -14.36 -26.84
N GLY A 145 0.60 -14.81 -26.72
CA GLY A 145 1.78 -14.00 -27.03
C GLY A 145 2.28 -13.13 -25.88
N ALA A 146 1.71 -13.28 -24.67
CA ALA A 146 2.22 -12.63 -23.46
C ALA A 146 3.65 -13.10 -23.14
N ASP A 147 4.46 -12.21 -22.59
CA ASP A 147 5.77 -12.56 -22.07
C ASP A 147 5.59 -13.48 -20.85
N VAL A 148 6.23 -14.65 -20.86
CA VAL A 148 6.12 -15.64 -19.78
C VAL A 148 6.95 -15.27 -18.55
N LYS A 149 7.83 -14.30 -18.69
CA LYS A 149 8.68 -13.78 -17.60
C LYS A 149 8.79 -12.27 -17.68
N ASP A 150 8.79 -11.63 -16.52
CA ASP A 150 9.11 -10.22 -16.38
C ASP A 150 10.62 -9.95 -16.50
N SER A 151 11.02 -8.68 -16.36
CA SER A 151 12.42 -8.25 -16.38
C SER A 151 13.28 -8.84 -15.25
N PHE A 152 12.65 -9.32 -14.17
CA PHE A 152 13.31 -9.97 -13.02
C PHE A 152 13.35 -11.50 -13.16
N GLY A 153 12.80 -12.06 -14.24
CA GLY A 153 12.72 -13.50 -14.48
C GLY A 153 11.58 -14.22 -13.76
N THR A 154 10.63 -13.48 -13.19
CA THR A 154 9.41 -14.01 -12.56
C THR A 154 8.49 -14.59 -13.62
N LEU A 155 7.85 -15.73 -13.32
CA LEU A 155 6.84 -16.33 -14.19
C LEU A 155 5.53 -15.55 -14.12
N ASN A 156 5.24 -14.78 -15.16
CA ASN A 156 3.97 -14.08 -15.31
C ASN A 156 2.80 -15.06 -15.44
N HIS A 157 1.61 -14.64 -15.03
CA HIS A 157 0.36 -15.41 -15.12
C HIS A 157 0.41 -16.82 -14.50
N SER A 158 1.26 -17.00 -13.49
CA SER A 158 1.39 -18.25 -12.71
C SER A 158 0.55 -18.20 -11.43
N TYR A 159 0.68 -19.24 -10.60
CA TYR A 159 0.17 -19.24 -9.22
C TYR A 159 0.96 -18.34 -8.26
N LEU A 160 2.06 -17.78 -8.73
CA LEU A 160 2.86 -16.81 -8.00
C LEU A 160 2.18 -15.43 -8.05
N LEU A 161 2.08 -14.77 -6.90
CA LEU A 161 1.65 -13.37 -6.79
C LEU A 161 2.92 -12.51 -6.63
N ASN A 162 3.14 -11.58 -7.57
CA ASN A 162 4.39 -10.83 -7.62
C ASN A 162 4.19 -9.39 -7.17
N ARG A 163 4.86 -8.99 -6.07
CA ARG A 163 4.93 -7.61 -5.62
C ARG A 163 3.57 -6.90 -5.59
N PHE A 164 2.71 -7.21 -4.63
CA PHE A 164 1.63 -6.29 -4.30
C PHE A 164 2.26 -5.07 -3.64
N CYS A 165 2.53 -4.03 -4.43
CA CYS A 165 3.14 -2.82 -3.92
C CYS A 165 2.19 -2.13 -2.98
N SER A 166 1.29 -1.29 -3.41
CA SER A 166 0.29 -0.73 -2.51
C SER A 166 -1.07 -1.42 -2.64
N GLY A 167 -2.04 -0.98 -1.85
CA GLY A 167 -3.41 -1.51 -1.89
C GLY A 167 -4.39 -0.68 -1.09
N SER A 168 -5.65 -0.73 -1.49
CA SER A 168 -6.70 0.12 -0.95
C SER A 168 -7.88 -0.67 -0.40
N LEU A 169 -8.36 -0.25 0.77
CA LEU A 169 -9.63 -0.70 1.32
C LEU A 169 -10.80 0.02 0.65
N ALA A 170 -11.71 -0.75 0.04
CA ALA A 170 -13.05 -0.31 -0.29
C ALA A 170 -13.98 -0.70 0.87
N PRO A 171 -14.45 0.25 1.71
CA PRO A 171 -15.31 -0.04 2.84
C PRO A 171 -16.64 -0.70 2.44
N GLU A 172 -17.35 -1.27 3.42
CA GLU A 172 -18.69 -1.82 3.23
C GLU A 172 -19.60 -0.84 2.47
N GLY A 173 -20.32 -1.36 1.48
CA GLY A 173 -21.24 -0.61 0.63
C GLY A 173 -20.58 0.21 -0.48
N SER A 174 -19.26 0.23 -0.64
CA SER A 174 -18.59 0.92 -1.76
C SER A 174 -19.03 0.38 -3.11
N PHE A 175 -19.24 -0.92 -3.20
CA PHE A 175 -19.72 -1.58 -4.41
C PHE A 175 -21.21 -1.91 -4.37
N PHE A 176 -22.02 -1.09 -3.67
CA PHE A 176 -23.45 -1.28 -3.56
C PHE A 176 -24.22 -0.01 -3.97
N ASP A 177 -25.18 -0.16 -4.89
CA ASP A 177 -26.15 0.88 -5.21
C ASP A 177 -27.45 0.61 -4.44
N LYS A 178 -27.68 1.41 -3.40
CA LYS A 178 -28.88 1.31 -2.56
C LYS A 178 -30.18 1.58 -3.33
N ALA A 179 -30.13 2.45 -4.35
CA ALA A 179 -31.32 2.85 -5.09
C ALA A 179 -31.86 1.71 -5.96
N SER A 180 -30.99 0.95 -6.60
CA SER A 180 -31.38 -0.21 -7.46
C SER A 180 -31.28 -1.55 -6.74
N GLY A 181 -30.65 -1.62 -5.57
CA GLY A 181 -30.34 -2.85 -4.86
C GLY A 181 -29.35 -3.76 -5.62
N THR A 182 -28.44 -3.15 -6.39
CA THR A 182 -27.40 -3.88 -7.15
C THR A 182 -26.05 -3.77 -6.48
N GLY A 183 -25.17 -4.74 -6.71
CA GLY A 183 -23.84 -4.79 -6.13
C GLY A 183 -23.73 -5.67 -4.90
N ILE A 184 -22.73 -5.41 -4.06
CA ILE A 184 -22.44 -6.14 -2.83
C ILE A 184 -22.21 -5.18 -1.66
N GLN A 185 -22.51 -5.64 -0.46
CA GLN A 185 -22.27 -4.88 0.78
C GLN A 185 -20.87 -5.11 1.34
N ASP A 186 -20.23 -6.25 1.01
CA ASP A 186 -18.93 -6.63 1.56
C ASP A 186 -17.86 -5.57 1.31
N ALA A 187 -16.98 -5.40 2.29
CA ALA A 187 -15.75 -4.66 2.10
C ALA A 187 -14.77 -5.48 1.23
N LEU A 188 -14.06 -4.80 0.35
CA LEU A 188 -13.02 -5.38 -0.50
C LEU A 188 -11.67 -4.74 -0.18
N PHE A 189 -10.59 -5.50 -0.35
CA PHE A 189 -9.24 -4.97 -0.46
C PHE A 189 -8.77 -5.16 -1.90
N LEU A 190 -8.30 -4.08 -2.51
CA LEU A 190 -7.85 -4.03 -3.89
C LEU A 190 -6.34 -3.93 -3.89
N ALA A 191 -5.66 -4.72 -4.70
CA ALA A 191 -4.21 -4.70 -4.85
C ALA A 191 -3.83 -5.14 -6.26
N GLY A 192 -2.70 -4.67 -6.75
CA GLY A 192 -2.14 -5.04 -8.03
C GLY A 192 -0.75 -5.65 -7.89
N GLU A 193 -0.35 -6.45 -8.86
CA GLU A 193 1.05 -6.83 -9.05
C GLU A 193 1.81 -5.68 -9.70
N GLU A 194 3.06 -5.47 -9.26
CA GLU A 194 3.94 -4.45 -9.80
C GLU A 194 5.24 -5.10 -10.31
N GLY A 195 5.11 -5.96 -11.30
CA GLY A 195 6.22 -6.73 -11.87
C GLY A 195 6.46 -6.49 -13.36
N GLY A 196 5.91 -5.41 -13.93
CA GLY A 196 6.00 -5.05 -15.36
C GLY A 196 4.68 -5.20 -16.10
N ASP A 197 4.71 -5.08 -17.44
CA ASP A 197 3.52 -4.96 -18.30
C ASP A 197 2.51 -6.10 -18.17
N GLU A 198 2.92 -7.31 -17.83
CA GLU A 198 2.04 -8.48 -17.72
C GLU A 198 1.48 -8.67 -16.29
N SER A 199 1.65 -7.73 -15.40
CA SER A 199 1.17 -7.78 -14.02
C SER A 199 -0.34 -7.63 -13.94
N ARG A 200 -0.94 -8.29 -12.93
CA ARG A 200 -2.38 -8.50 -12.82
C ARG A 200 -2.98 -7.68 -11.68
N ALA A 201 -4.23 -7.27 -11.85
CA ALA A 201 -5.03 -6.62 -10.83
C ALA A 201 -5.90 -7.64 -10.06
N PHE A 202 -6.15 -7.41 -8.76
CA PHE A 202 -6.90 -8.30 -7.89
C PHE A 202 -7.85 -7.56 -6.95
N ALA A 203 -8.90 -8.28 -6.51
CA ALA A 203 -9.75 -7.87 -5.39
C ALA A 203 -9.90 -9.03 -4.40
N THR A 204 -9.81 -8.73 -3.11
CA THR A 204 -10.06 -9.68 -2.02
C THR A 204 -11.35 -9.32 -1.31
N ASN A 205 -12.29 -10.25 -1.24
CA ASN A 205 -13.48 -10.09 -0.43
C ASN A 205 -13.13 -10.39 1.05
N LEU A 206 -13.26 -9.39 1.91
CA LEU A 206 -12.83 -9.49 3.31
C LEU A 206 -13.73 -10.36 4.18
N THR A 207 -14.94 -10.67 3.72
CA THR A 207 -15.88 -11.61 4.41
C THR A 207 -15.52 -13.05 4.11
N SER A 208 -15.27 -13.38 2.84
CA SER A 208 -14.99 -14.77 2.43
C SER A 208 -13.49 -15.12 2.45
N GLY A 209 -12.59 -14.13 2.38
CA GLY A 209 -11.16 -14.34 2.17
C GLY A 209 -10.84 -14.84 0.76
N GLN A 210 -11.72 -14.60 -0.22
CA GLN A 210 -11.51 -15.00 -1.60
C GLN A 210 -10.83 -13.87 -2.38
N LEU A 211 -9.65 -14.17 -2.95
CA LEU A 211 -8.93 -13.34 -3.92
C LEU A 211 -9.43 -13.65 -5.33
N VAL A 212 -9.67 -12.64 -6.13
CA VAL A 212 -10.12 -12.78 -7.54
C VAL A 212 -9.29 -11.89 -8.44
N GLN A 213 -8.78 -12.44 -9.54
CA GLN A 213 -8.10 -11.70 -10.61
C GLN A 213 -9.10 -10.84 -11.38
N LEU A 214 -8.71 -9.62 -11.77
CA LEU A 214 -9.54 -8.63 -12.45
C LEU A 214 -9.03 -8.30 -13.86
N PRO A 215 -9.19 -9.19 -14.85
CA PRO A 215 -8.62 -9.01 -16.21
C PRO A 215 -9.19 -7.77 -16.93
N SER A 216 -10.40 -7.35 -16.59
CA SER A 216 -11.01 -6.17 -17.21
C SER A 216 -10.37 -4.84 -16.80
N VAL A 217 -9.57 -4.83 -15.72
CA VAL A 217 -8.75 -3.67 -15.32
C VAL A 217 -7.59 -3.48 -16.31
N GLY A 218 -7.07 -4.58 -16.84
CA GLY A 218 -5.91 -4.60 -17.72
C GLY A 218 -4.71 -5.25 -17.05
N LEU A 219 -3.59 -5.18 -17.76
CA LEU A 219 -2.28 -5.69 -17.36
C LEU A 219 -1.28 -4.54 -17.45
N SER A 220 -0.65 -4.19 -16.36
CA SER A 220 0.46 -3.25 -16.25
C SER A 220 1.11 -3.35 -14.86
N ALA A 221 2.17 -2.60 -14.60
CA ALA A 221 2.80 -2.50 -13.27
C ALA A 221 1.89 -1.70 -12.32
N TRP A 222 1.01 -2.39 -11.60
CA TRP A 222 0.00 -1.74 -10.76
C TRP A 222 0.54 -1.42 -9.39
N GLU A 223 0.78 -0.14 -9.15
CA GLU A 223 1.07 0.38 -7.81
C GLU A 223 -0.14 0.22 -6.90
N ASN A 224 -1.27 0.82 -7.23
CA ASN A 224 -2.47 0.74 -6.41
C ASN A 224 -3.75 0.66 -7.26
N LEU A 225 -4.80 0.06 -6.69
CA LEU A 225 -6.16 0.04 -7.23
C LEU A 225 -7.08 0.82 -6.29
N ILE A 226 -7.51 2.01 -6.66
CA ILE A 226 -8.18 2.95 -5.77
C ILE A 226 -9.68 3.05 -6.11
N PRO A 227 -10.59 2.61 -5.23
CA PRO A 227 -12.02 2.66 -5.49
C PRO A 227 -12.54 4.09 -5.49
N PHE A 228 -13.45 4.41 -6.43
CA PHE A 228 -14.14 5.70 -6.44
C PHE A 228 -15.15 5.79 -5.29
N PRO A 229 -15.35 6.99 -4.72
CA PRO A 229 -16.32 7.21 -3.64
C PRO A 229 -17.77 7.13 -4.12
N ASN A 230 -18.02 6.78 -5.39
CA ASN A 230 -19.33 6.67 -6.00
C ASN A 230 -20.09 5.42 -5.53
N LYS A 231 -21.22 5.62 -4.86
CA LYS A 231 -22.13 4.57 -4.38
C LYS A 231 -23.33 4.31 -5.31
N GLY A 232 -23.34 4.88 -6.54
CA GLY A 232 -24.37 4.62 -7.55
C GLY A 232 -24.13 3.32 -8.32
N LYS A 233 -24.84 3.18 -9.45
CA LYS A 233 -24.81 1.97 -10.29
C LYS A 233 -23.47 1.72 -10.97
N THR A 234 -22.69 2.77 -11.23
CA THR A 234 -21.36 2.65 -11.81
C THR A 234 -20.36 2.13 -10.78
N THR A 235 -19.56 1.15 -11.14
CA THR A 235 -18.33 0.77 -10.45
C THR A 235 -17.18 1.47 -11.16
N ALA A 236 -16.36 2.20 -10.42
CA ALA A 236 -15.13 2.78 -10.96
C ALA A 236 -13.98 2.63 -9.97
N MET A 237 -12.77 2.50 -10.49
CA MET A 237 -11.53 2.53 -9.72
C MET A 237 -10.42 3.09 -10.60
N PHE A 238 -9.48 3.78 -9.99
CA PHE A 238 -8.18 4.01 -10.61
C PHE A 238 -7.32 2.76 -10.49
N ALA A 239 -6.43 2.59 -11.45
CA ALA A 239 -5.32 1.67 -11.42
C ALA A 239 -4.08 2.50 -11.80
N ASN A 240 -3.24 2.74 -10.82
CA ASN A 240 -2.06 3.57 -10.95
C ASN A 240 -0.94 2.70 -11.49
N GLU A 241 -0.31 3.15 -12.57
CA GLU A 241 0.77 2.42 -13.21
C GLU A 241 2.11 3.01 -12.80
N ASP A 242 2.86 2.31 -11.95
CA ASP A 242 4.28 2.59 -11.76
C ASP A 242 5.11 1.90 -12.83
N GLY A 243 5.09 2.51 -14.02
CA GLY A 243 5.90 2.08 -15.16
C GLY A 243 7.29 2.72 -15.15
N ALA A 244 7.89 2.85 -16.32
CA ALA A 244 9.11 3.64 -16.46
C ALA A 244 8.78 5.14 -16.40
N ALA A 245 9.80 5.98 -16.15
CA ALA A 245 9.63 7.44 -16.10
C ALA A 245 9.09 8.08 -17.40
N THR A 246 9.11 7.33 -18.50
CA THR A 246 8.59 7.72 -19.82
C THR A 246 7.56 6.74 -20.35
N ASP A 247 6.96 5.95 -19.49
CA ASP A 247 6.02 4.88 -19.84
C ASP A 247 5.15 4.53 -18.64
N SER A 248 4.32 5.48 -18.21
CA SER A 248 3.44 5.34 -17.05
C SER A 248 2.21 6.22 -17.23
N GLN A 249 1.03 5.69 -16.98
CA GLN A 249 -0.24 6.38 -17.13
C GLN A 249 -1.14 6.20 -15.91
N LEU A 250 -2.06 7.12 -15.73
CA LEU A 250 -3.17 6.96 -14.80
C LEU A 250 -4.33 6.26 -15.52
N TRP A 251 -4.58 5.00 -15.15
CA TRP A 251 -5.67 4.21 -15.70
C TRP A 251 -6.93 4.32 -14.85
N MET A 252 -8.08 4.12 -15.48
CA MET A 252 -9.39 4.10 -14.83
C MET A 252 -10.24 2.96 -15.37
N TYR A 253 -10.65 2.05 -14.51
CA TYR A 253 -11.67 1.06 -14.82
C TYR A 253 -13.07 1.62 -14.58
N SER A 254 -14.03 1.28 -15.46
CA SER A 254 -15.44 1.62 -15.29
C SER A 254 -16.36 0.47 -15.71
N GLY A 255 -17.12 -0.06 -14.75
CA GLY A 255 -18.10 -1.15 -14.92
C GLY A 255 -19.47 -0.82 -14.33
N THR A 256 -20.34 -1.82 -14.26
CA THR A 256 -21.74 -1.64 -13.81
C THR A 256 -22.12 -2.70 -12.79
N LYS A 257 -22.62 -2.29 -11.62
CA LYS A 257 -23.15 -3.17 -10.57
C LYS A 257 -24.38 -3.95 -11.06
N THR A 258 -24.48 -5.24 -10.72
CA THR A 258 -25.55 -6.13 -11.15
C THR A 258 -26.28 -6.77 -9.96
N LYS A 259 -27.41 -7.44 -10.18
CA LYS A 259 -28.18 -8.16 -9.14
C LYS A 259 -27.76 -9.61 -8.99
N THR A 260 -27.25 -10.22 -10.04
CA THR A 260 -27.01 -11.66 -10.14
C THR A 260 -25.56 -11.95 -10.49
N GLY A 261 -25.13 -13.17 -10.22
CA GLY A 261 -23.77 -13.65 -10.45
C GLY A 261 -22.96 -13.83 -9.17
N THR A 262 -21.67 -14.08 -9.32
CA THR A 262 -20.69 -14.10 -8.23
C THR A 262 -20.57 -12.73 -7.57
N TRP A 263 -19.90 -12.65 -6.42
CA TRP A 263 -19.73 -11.36 -5.73
C TRP A 263 -18.98 -10.32 -6.60
N TYR A 264 -17.97 -10.75 -7.35
CA TYR A 264 -17.18 -9.85 -8.22
C TYR A 264 -17.92 -9.41 -9.48
N GLU A 265 -18.82 -10.27 -10.02
CA GLU A 265 -19.74 -9.87 -11.10
C GLU A 265 -20.80 -8.88 -10.58
N LYS A 266 -21.39 -9.16 -9.40
CA LYS A 266 -22.35 -8.24 -8.78
C LYS A 266 -21.71 -6.88 -8.47
N ALA A 267 -20.46 -6.87 -8.00
CA ALA A 267 -19.70 -5.65 -7.76
C ALA A 267 -19.42 -4.84 -9.05
N GLY A 268 -19.64 -5.42 -10.23
CA GLY A 268 -19.35 -4.77 -11.51
C GLY A 268 -17.87 -4.73 -11.87
N LEU A 269 -17.08 -5.69 -11.36
CA LEU A 269 -15.63 -5.74 -11.55
C LEU A 269 -15.20 -6.51 -12.80
N THR A 270 -16.15 -7.10 -13.56
CA THR A 270 -15.86 -7.99 -14.69
C THR A 270 -16.49 -7.57 -16.01
N ASN A 271 -17.35 -6.56 -16.01
CA ASN A 271 -18.18 -6.17 -17.17
C ASN A 271 -17.86 -4.75 -17.68
N GLY A 272 -16.77 -4.17 -17.20
CA GLY A 272 -16.34 -2.81 -17.55
C GLY A 272 -15.30 -2.75 -18.65
N LYS A 273 -14.76 -1.55 -18.81
CA LYS A 273 -13.63 -1.24 -19.69
C LYS A 273 -12.63 -0.38 -18.94
N SER A 274 -11.38 -0.44 -19.37
CA SER A 274 -10.33 0.44 -18.86
C SER A 274 -9.99 1.55 -19.85
N TYR A 275 -9.57 2.64 -19.28
CA TYR A 275 -9.28 3.90 -19.96
C TYR A 275 -8.00 4.48 -19.37
N VAL A 276 -7.28 5.28 -20.13
CA VAL A 276 -6.15 6.09 -19.64
C VAL A 276 -6.50 7.56 -19.66
N LEU A 277 -5.94 8.30 -18.71
CA LEU A 277 -6.06 9.77 -18.68
C LEU A 277 -5.46 10.34 -19.97
N ALA A 278 -6.19 11.17 -20.69
CA ALA A 278 -5.83 11.66 -22.01
C ALA A 278 -6.06 13.18 -22.15
N ALA A 279 -5.28 13.80 -22.99
CA ALA A 279 -5.48 15.19 -23.37
C ALA A 279 -6.75 15.39 -24.19
N THR A 280 -7.35 16.58 -24.11
CA THR A 280 -8.43 16.98 -25.03
C THR A 280 -7.85 17.65 -26.26
N THR A 281 -8.63 17.73 -27.36
CA THR A 281 -8.22 18.44 -28.58
C THR A 281 -7.96 19.92 -28.35
N ASP A 282 -8.66 20.53 -27.38
CA ASP A 282 -8.52 21.95 -27.05
C ASP A 282 -7.35 22.23 -26.10
N ALA A 283 -6.83 21.18 -25.43
CA ALA A 283 -5.71 21.25 -24.50
C ALA A 283 -4.71 20.11 -24.75
N PRO A 284 -4.08 20.03 -25.93
CA PRO A 284 -3.20 18.93 -26.30
C PRO A 284 -1.89 19.01 -25.50
N VAL A 285 -1.59 17.90 -24.82
CA VAL A 285 -0.31 17.62 -24.14
C VAL A 285 -0.03 16.13 -24.27
N ALA A 286 1.23 15.75 -24.44
CA ALA A 286 1.64 14.37 -24.54
C ALA A 286 2.17 13.82 -23.21
N ASN A 287 2.82 14.65 -22.41
CA ASN A 287 3.54 14.21 -21.22
C ASN A 287 3.68 15.30 -20.15
N ASP A 288 4.22 14.89 -19.01
CA ASP A 288 4.50 15.75 -17.86
C ASP A 288 5.36 16.99 -18.21
N ASN A 289 6.38 16.87 -19.04
CA ASN A 289 7.22 18.00 -19.44
C ASN A 289 6.43 19.07 -20.20
N GLU A 290 5.55 18.66 -21.09
CA GLU A 290 4.67 19.57 -21.81
C GLU A 290 3.66 20.25 -20.88
N ILE A 291 3.12 19.53 -19.88
CA ILE A 291 2.25 20.12 -18.86
C ILE A 291 3.03 21.20 -18.09
N ARG A 292 4.22 20.88 -17.60
CA ARG A 292 5.05 21.83 -16.83
C ARG A 292 5.42 23.06 -17.63
N SER A 293 5.79 22.91 -18.89
CA SER A 293 6.17 24.02 -19.76
C SER A 293 4.98 24.87 -20.20
N LYS A 294 3.83 24.27 -20.45
CA LYS A 294 2.65 24.94 -21.02
C LYS A 294 1.74 25.58 -19.97
N TYR A 295 1.54 24.88 -18.85
CA TYR A 295 0.63 25.31 -17.79
C TYR A 295 1.37 25.68 -16.50
N GLY A 296 2.40 24.95 -16.11
CA GLY A 296 3.06 25.14 -14.81
C GLY A 296 2.18 24.75 -13.63
N LYS A 297 2.53 25.25 -12.43
CA LYS A 297 1.76 24.97 -11.21
C LYS A 297 0.49 25.80 -11.11
N ASN A 298 -0.56 25.22 -10.50
CA ASN A 298 -1.82 25.84 -10.16
C ASN A 298 -2.62 26.37 -11.37
N MET A 299 -2.41 25.77 -12.54
CA MET A 299 -3.12 26.09 -13.78
C MET A 299 -3.86 24.83 -14.28
N PRO A 300 -5.16 24.68 -13.94
CA PRO A 300 -5.93 23.52 -14.38
C PRO A 300 -6.21 23.57 -15.88
N PHE A 301 -6.13 22.42 -16.54
CA PHE A 301 -6.48 22.26 -17.95
C PHE A 301 -7.40 21.04 -18.16
N ALA A 302 -8.18 21.07 -19.25
CA ALA A 302 -9.16 20.03 -19.54
C ALA A 302 -8.49 18.72 -19.94
N VAL A 303 -8.98 17.62 -19.38
CA VAL A 303 -8.58 16.25 -19.71
C VAL A 303 -9.79 15.35 -19.91
N THR A 304 -9.58 14.21 -20.54
CA THR A 304 -10.57 13.19 -20.83
C THR A 304 -10.01 11.80 -20.55
N PHE A 305 -10.71 10.75 -20.97
CA PHE A 305 -10.28 9.36 -20.82
C PHE A 305 -10.41 8.61 -22.15
N ALA A 306 -9.36 7.93 -22.57
CA ALA A 306 -9.32 7.16 -23.82
C ALA A 306 -9.32 5.65 -23.51
N ALA A 307 -10.21 4.89 -24.19
CA ALA A 307 -10.34 3.45 -23.94
C ALA A 307 -9.13 2.66 -24.44
N VAL A 308 -8.71 1.66 -23.67
CA VAL A 308 -7.63 0.70 -23.97
C VAL A 308 -8.22 -0.71 -24.10
N ASN A 309 -7.67 -1.51 -24.99
CA ASN A 309 -8.07 -2.90 -25.20
C ASN A 309 -7.40 -3.83 -24.20
N THR A 310 -8.09 -4.21 -23.14
CA THR A 310 -7.59 -5.08 -22.06
C THR A 310 -7.60 -6.59 -22.39
N THR A 311 -7.92 -6.99 -23.63
CA THR A 311 -7.87 -8.40 -24.04
C THR A 311 -6.55 -8.77 -24.72
N ALA A 312 -5.70 -7.80 -25.02
CA ALA A 312 -4.37 -7.98 -25.57
C ALA A 312 -3.35 -8.37 -24.48
N THR A 313 -2.10 -8.64 -24.87
CA THR A 313 -0.98 -8.80 -23.92
C THR A 313 -0.73 -7.49 -23.17
N GLY A 314 -0.17 -7.54 -21.97
CA GLY A 314 0.16 -6.36 -21.18
C GLY A 314 1.04 -5.39 -21.96
N LYS A 315 2.08 -5.89 -22.61
CA LYS A 315 2.92 -5.07 -23.49
C LYS A 315 2.13 -4.34 -24.59
N ALA A 316 1.15 -5.00 -25.23
CA ALA A 316 0.34 -4.36 -26.25
C ALA A 316 -0.65 -3.33 -25.65
N GLN A 317 -1.16 -3.60 -24.46
CA GLN A 317 -1.98 -2.66 -23.70
C GLN A 317 -1.18 -1.39 -23.35
N ASN A 318 0.06 -1.55 -22.88
CA ASN A 318 0.94 -0.46 -22.52
C ASN A 318 1.31 0.41 -23.73
N ILE A 319 1.66 -0.20 -24.88
CA ILE A 319 1.88 0.54 -26.14
C ILE A 319 0.62 1.37 -26.52
N GLU A 320 -0.57 0.78 -26.42
CA GLU A 320 -1.82 1.47 -26.72
C GLU A 320 -2.10 2.62 -25.74
N ALA A 321 -1.84 2.39 -24.45
CA ALA A 321 -1.97 3.38 -23.39
C ALA A 321 -1.08 4.59 -23.63
N ASN A 322 0.18 4.38 -23.96
CA ASN A 322 1.16 5.41 -24.29
C ASN A 322 0.75 6.24 -25.53
N GLN A 323 0.18 5.60 -26.54
CA GLN A 323 -0.29 6.29 -27.76
C GLN A 323 -1.51 7.17 -27.52
N LYS A 324 -2.34 6.87 -26.52
CA LYS A 324 -3.62 7.52 -26.27
C LYS A 324 -3.64 8.40 -25.04
N GLY A 325 -2.82 8.07 -24.04
CA GLY A 325 -2.78 8.72 -22.73
C GLY A 325 -1.80 9.87 -22.65
N ILE A 326 -1.85 10.55 -21.52
CA ILE A 326 -0.80 11.46 -21.08
C ILE A 326 0.24 10.61 -20.34
N GLU A 327 1.48 10.66 -20.81
CA GLU A 327 2.62 10.05 -20.13
C GLU A 327 2.95 10.85 -18.88
N LEU A 328 2.95 10.18 -17.74
CA LEU A 328 3.34 10.72 -16.44
C LEU A 328 4.56 9.96 -15.90
N ALA A 329 5.37 10.63 -15.09
CA ALA A 329 6.64 10.05 -14.67
C ALA A 329 6.48 9.17 -13.43
N ARG A 330 6.06 7.91 -13.62
CA ARG A 330 5.80 6.91 -12.59
C ARG A 330 4.66 7.34 -11.67
N VAL A 331 3.44 6.93 -12.01
CA VAL A 331 2.22 7.22 -11.23
C VAL A 331 2.16 6.25 -10.06
N GLU A 332 2.34 6.82 -8.88
CA GLU A 332 2.26 6.09 -7.61
C GLU A 332 0.83 6.16 -7.02
N ASP A 333 0.71 6.23 -5.71
CA ASP A 333 -0.58 6.19 -5.04
C ASP A 333 -1.41 7.48 -5.22
N GLY A 334 -2.67 7.42 -4.82
CA GLY A 334 -3.62 8.53 -4.87
C GLY A 334 -4.79 8.36 -3.91
N HIS A 335 -5.46 9.47 -3.60
CA HIS A 335 -6.58 9.46 -2.68
C HIS A 335 -7.63 10.52 -3.05
N PHE A 336 -8.92 10.17 -2.94
CA PHE A 336 -10.01 11.14 -3.10
C PHE A 336 -10.14 12.04 -1.87
N ASP A 337 -10.43 13.33 -2.09
CA ASP A 337 -10.74 14.25 -1.00
C ASP A 337 -12.10 13.87 -0.35
N PRO A 338 -12.12 13.50 0.95
CA PRO A 338 -13.36 13.12 1.61
C PRO A 338 -14.36 14.28 1.75
N LYS A 339 -13.91 15.55 1.63
CA LYS A 339 -14.78 16.73 1.62
C LYS A 339 -15.30 17.10 0.24
N ASN A 340 -14.48 16.89 -0.78
CA ASN A 340 -14.84 17.15 -2.17
C ASN A 340 -14.58 15.90 -3.02
N PRO A 341 -15.50 14.93 -3.05
CA PRO A 341 -15.30 13.65 -3.74
C PRO A 341 -15.02 13.76 -5.24
N ASN A 342 -15.18 14.93 -5.84
CA ASN A 342 -14.80 15.17 -7.23
C ASN A 342 -13.29 15.39 -7.40
N ASP A 343 -12.54 15.62 -6.32
CA ASP A 343 -11.09 15.81 -6.36
C ASP A 343 -10.35 14.53 -5.99
N PHE A 344 -9.49 14.10 -6.87
CA PHE A 344 -8.53 13.03 -6.68
C PHE A 344 -7.13 13.61 -6.67
N TYR A 345 -6.38 13.36 -5.61
CA TYR A 345 -4.98 13.73 -5.48
C TYR A 345 -4.13 12.49 -5.72
N PHE A 346 -3.07 12.62 -6.49
CA PHE A 346 -2.12 11.53 -6.73
C PHE A 346 -0.70 12.08 -6.88
N VAL A 347 0.28 11.22 -6.71
CA VAL A 347 1.68 11.58 -6.84
C VAL A 347 2.33 10.85 -8.02
N THR A 348 3.39 11.46 -8.54
CA THR A 348 4.33 10.80 -9.43
C THR A 348 5.70 10.82 -8.76
N THR A 349 6.35 9.66 -8.70
CA THR A 349 7.62 9.50 -7.98
C THR A 349 8.75 10.29 -8.63
N GLU A 350 8.75 10.36 -9.97
CA GLU A 350 9.69 11.16 -10.71
C GLU A 350 8.97 12.33 -11.41
N SER A 351 9.68 13.31 -11.81
CA SER A 351 9.29 14.18 -12.89
C SER A 351 10.25 13.89 -14.04
N ASN A 352 9.82 14.07 -15.28
CA ASN A 352 10.69 13.88 -16.45
C ASN A 352 12.05 14.53 -16.17
N LYS A 353 13.04 13.70 -15.88
CA LYS A 353 14.35 14.11 -15.34
C LYS A 353 15.00 15.15 -16.22
N ASP A 354 15.46 16.23 -15.63
CA ASP A 354 16.55 16.98 -16.27
C ASP A 354 17.67 15.97 -16.55
N PRO A 355 18.08 15.76 -17.82
CA PRO A 355 19.14 14.81 -18.17
C PRO A 355 20.49 15.09 -17.45
N LYS A 356 20.60 16.20 -16.71
CA LYS A 356 21.73 16.54 -15.85
C LYS A 356 21.53 16.08 -14.40
N ALA A 357 20.33 15.64 -14.01
CA ALA A 357 20.11 15.09 -12.70
C ALA A 357 20.73 13.70 -12.60
N THR A 358 21.59 13.49 -11.61
CA THR A 358 22.17 12.17 -11.31
C THR A 358 21.72 11.72 -9.95
N ALA A 359 21.64 10.42 -9.72
CA ALA A 359 21.35 9.84 -8.41
C ALA A 359 22.29 10.32 -7.29
N ALA A 360 23.49 10.81 -7.65
CA ALA A 360 24.46 11.41 -6.72
C ALA A 360 24.18 12.90 -6.43
N ASN A 361 23.22 13.52 -7.12
CA ASN A 361 22.85 14.91 -6.88
C ASN A 361 21.33 14.95 -6.65
N PRO A 362 20.91 14.59 -5.43
CA PRO A 362 19.50 14.61 -5.09
C PRO A 362 19.04 16.05 -5.23
N VAL A 363 17.91 16.19 -5.82
CA VAL A 363 17.08 17.35 -6.02
C VAL A 363 17.54 18.57 -5.24
N THR A 364 18.24 19.47 -5.91
CA THR A 364 18.15 20.87 -5.51
C THR A 364 16.87 21.43 -6.15
N PRO A 365 15.99 22.10 -5.41
CA PRO A 365 14.70 22.61 -5.91
C PRO A 365 14.80 23.48 -7.18
N THR A 366 16.00 23.89 -7.55
CA THR A 366 16.28 24.77 -8.70
C THR A 366 16.78 24.03 -9.94
N VAL A 367 17.16 22.75 -9.87
CA VAL A 367 17.94 22.10 -10.94
C VAL A 367 17.51 20.69 -11.26
N SER A 368 16.76 20.02 -10.38
CA SER A 368 16.38 18.64 -10.55
C SER A 368 14.89 18.45 -10.30
N ARG A 369 14.26 17.65 -11.13
CA ARG A 369 12.85 17.28 -11.00
C ARG A 369 12.66 15.90 -10.39
N ASP A 370 13.70 15.31 -9.82
CA ASP A 370 13.59 14.05 -9.05
C ASP A 370 12.79 14.20 -7.75
N GLY A 371 12.25 15.40 -7.48
CA GLY A 371 11.35 15.66 -6.37
C GLY A 371 9.94 15.12 -6.53
N GLY A 372 9.64 14.52 -7.68
CA GLY A 372 8.29 14.07 -7.96
C GLY A 372 7.29 15.19 -8.12
N ALA A 373 6.00 14.84 -8.12
CA ALA A 373 4.94 15.82 -8.24
C ALA A 373 3.70 15.43 -7.44
N LEU A 374 2.93 16.44 -7.01
CA LEU A 374 1.56 16.29 -6.52
C LEU A 374 0.60 16.84 -7.56
N TRP A 375 -0.37 16.04 -7.95
CA TRP A 375 -1.38 16.36 -8.94
C TRP A 375 -2.77 16.39 -8.30
N ARG A 376 -3.68 17.19 -8.87
CA ARG A 376 -5.11 17.16 -8.60
C ARG A 376 -5.87 16.92 -9.89
N LEU A 377 -6.63 15.83 -9.94
CA LEU A 377 -7.60 15.54 -10.98
C LEU A 377 -9.00 15.86 -10.45
N ARG A 378 -9.66 16.86 -11.03
CA ARG A 378 -11.01 17.29 -10.62
C ARG A 378 -12.04 16.88 -11.65
N PHE A 379 -12.91 15.93 -11.28
CA PHE A 379 -14.03 15.50 -12.08
C PHE A 379 -15.13 16.57 -12.15
N LYS A 380 -15.84 16.66 -13.27
CA LYS A 380 -17.10 17.40 -13.34
C LYS A 380 -18.17 16.76 -12.46
N ASP A 381 -18.22 15.43 -12.45
CA ASP A 381 -19.11 14.60 -11.63
C ASP A 381 -18.46 13.22 -11.47
N VAL A 382 -17.98 12.91 -10.27
CA VAL A 382 -17.32 11.62 -9.96
C VAL A 382 -18.25 10.42 -10.16
N ALA A 383 -19.56 10.62 -10.11
CA ALA A 383 -20.54 9.58 -10.42
C ALA A 383 -20.64 9.28 -11.93
N LYS A 384 -20.08 10.13 -12.76
CA LYS A 384 -20.01 10.01 -14.23
C LYS A 384 -18.57 10.25 -14.71
N PRO A 385 -17.62 9.40 -14.34
CA PRO A 385 -16.20 9.70 -14.49
C PRO A 385 -15.76 9.97 -15.93
N LEU A 386 -16.45 9.42 -16.92
CA LEU A 386 -16.18 9.68 -18.34
C LEU A 386 -16.73 11.03 -18.84
N GLY A 387 -17.38 11.83 -17.98
CA GLY A 387 -17.92 13.16 -18.31
C GLY A 387 -16.87 14.27 -18.43
N GLY A 388 -15.58 13.94 -18.24
CA GLY A 388 -14.44 14.85 -18.31
C GLY A 388 -14.02 15.41 -16.95
N ALA A 389 -12.79 15.87 -16.90
CA ALA A 389 -12.13 16.39 -15.71
C ALA A 389 -11.17 17.53 -16.06
N THR A 390 -10.55 18.12 -15.05
CA THR A 390 -9.38 19.00 -15.20
C THR A 390 -8.22 18.41 -14.42
N LEU A 391 -7.01 18.47 -14.98
CA LEU A 391 -5.77 18.10 -14.31
C LEU A 391 -4.99 19.36 -13.93
N GLU A 392 -4.37 19.35 -12.76
CA GLU A 392 -3.61 20.47 -12.24
C GLU A 392 -2.37 19.98 -11.48
N LEU A 393 -1.22 20.56 -11.77
CA LEU A 393 0.03 20.36 -11.04
C LEU A 393 0.06 21.27 -9.82
N LEU A 394 0.19 20.69 -8.62
CA LEU A 394 0.22 21.46 -7.36
C LEU A 394 1.63 21.64 -6.81
N LEU A 395 2.42 20.56 -6.79
CA LEU A 395 3.83 20.58 -6.39
C LEU A 395 4.67 19.95 -7.51
N ASP A 396 5.84 20.50 -7.78
CA ASP A 396 6.67 20.09 -8.91
C ASP A 396 8.13 19.76 -8.52
N GLY A 397 8.42 19.67 -7.22
CA GLY A 397 9.75 19.42 -6.69
C GLY A 397 10.62 20.68 -6.55
N SER A 398 10.10 21.87 -6.88
CA SER A 398 10.82 23.15 -6.72
C SER A 398 10.60 23.81 -5.34
N GLU A 399 9.80 23.19 -4.49
CA GLU A 399 9.45 23.70 -3.17
C GLU A 399 10.66 23.64 -2.22
N SER A 400 10.69 24.53 -1.22
CA SER A 400 11.73 24.52 -0.17
C SER A 400 11.69 23.24 0.68
N ILE A 401 10.49 22.72 0.94
CA ILE A 401 10.26 21.36 1.43
C ILE A 401 9.77 20.56 0.22
N TYR A 402 10.71 20.05 -0.57
CA TYR A 402 10.41 19.21 -1.72
C TYR A 402 10.13 17.76 -1.27
N MET A 403 9.43 17.00 -2.09
CA MET A 403 9.27 15.58 -1.91
C MET A 403 10.39 14.83 -2.64
N SER A 404 10.99 13.84 -2.00
CA SER A 404 11.96 12.94 -2.64
C SER A 404 11.27 11.64 -2.98
N LYS A 405 10.97 11.43 -4.24
CA LYS A 405 10.25 10.26 -4.73
C LYS A 405 9.01 9.96 -3.88
N PRO A 406 7.97 10.80 -3.98
CA PRO A 406 6.71 10.55 -3.28
C PRO A 406 6.08 9.27 -3.82
N ASP A 407 5.54 8.49 -2.92
CA ASP A 407 4.99 7.18 -3.18
C ASP A 407 3.54 7.09 -2.67
N ASN A 408 3.30 6.82 -1.39
CA ASN A 408 1.96 6.70 -0.86
C ASN A 408 1.36 8.03 -0.37
N ILE A 409 0.02 8.12 -0.39
CA ILE A 409 -0.69 9.36 -0.10
C ILE A 409 -2.02 9.10 0.59
N THR A 410 -2.43 10.00 1.48
CA THR A 410 -3.79 10.09 1.98
C THR A 410 -4.27 11.52 2.08
N VAL A 411 -5.59 11.76 2.00
CA VAL A 411 -6.22 13.07 2.23
C VAL A 411 -7.12 12.97 3.44
N ASP A 412 -6.88 13.82 4.44
CA ASP A 412 -7.70 13.83 5.64
C ASP A 412 -8.96 14.69 5.50
N SER A 413 -9.89 14.53 6.44
CA SER A 413 -11.11 15.32 6.49
C SER A 413 -10.90 16.79 6.88
N LEU A 414 -9.69 17.23 7.17
CA LEU A 414 -9.35 18.64 7.46
C LEU A 414 -8.78 19.37 6.24
N GLY A 415 -8.43 18.65 5.19
CA GLY A 415 -7.87 19.19 3.95
C GLY A 415 -6.34 19.20 3.97
N ASN A 416 -5.74 18.22 4.64
CA ASN A 416 -4.32 17.95 4.56
C ASN A 416 -4.10 16.72 3.69
N VAL A 417 -3.16 16.80 2.77
CA VAL A 417 -2.65 15.70 1.96
C VAL A 417 -1.34 15.25 2.60
N LEU A 418 -1.29 14.03 3.12
CA LEU A 418 -0.08 13.45 3.68
C LEU A 418 0.56 12.57 2.60
N ILE A 419 1.85 12.76 2.39
CA ILE A 419 2.63 12.14 1.33
C ILE A 419 3.82 11.46 1.98
N GLN A 420 4.05 10.21 1.63
CA GLN A 420 5.16 9.39 2.08
C GLN A 420 6.22 9.30 0.99
N GLU A 421 7.47 9.19 1.40
CA GLU A 421 8.61 9.11 0.50
C GLU A 421 9.20 7.71 0.47
N ASP A 422 9.52 7.24 -0.75
CA ASP A 422 10.43 6.13 -1.03
C ASP A 422 11.66 6.64 -1.81
N PRO A 423 12.67 7.18 -1.12
CA PRO A 423 13.86 7.69 -1.81
C PRO A 423 14.69 6.59 -2.47
N GLY A 424 14.42 5.32 -2.14
CA GLY A 424 15.24 4.19 -2.53
C GLY A 424 16.63 4.25 -1.88
N ASN A 425 17.54 3.39 -2.28
CA ASN A 425 18.87 3.28 -1.70
C ASN A 425 19.74 4.54 -1.92
N ASN A 426 19.51 5.57 -1.14
CA ASN A 426 20.28 6.83 -1.18
C ASN A 426 20.43 7.49 0.21
N ALA A 427 21.13 8.64 0.26
CA ALA A 427 21.43 9.33 1.52
C ALA A 427 20.28 10.20 2.04
N HIS A 428 19.17 10.35 1.31
CA HIS A 428 18.00 11.10 1.77
C HIS A 428 17.20 10.23 2.77
N LEU A 429 16.94 10.76 3.95
CA LEU A 429 16.07 10.09 4.92
C LEU A 429 14.60 10.24 4.49
N ALA A 430 13.90 9.14 4.31
CA ALA A 430 12.49 9.14 3.97
C ALA A 430 11.64 9.87 5.02
N ARG A 431 10.66 10.65 4.58
CA ARG A 431 9.81 11.50 5.43
C ARG A 431 8.33 11.25 5.17
N ILE A 432 7.52 11.74 6.10
CA ILE A 432 6.10 12.01 5.88
C ILE A 432 5.95 13.53 5.77
N VAL A 433 5.58 13.99 4.58
CA VAL A 433 5.37 15.40 4.25
C VAL A 433 3.87 15.67 4.16
N SER A 434 3.42 16.87 4.48
CA SER A 434 2.02 17.27 4.34
C SER A 434 1.87 18.52 3.48
N TYR A 435 0.88 18.51 2.58
CA TYR A 435 0.42 19.66 1.79
C TYR A 435 -0.97 20.08 2.26
N ARG A 436 -1.17 21.37 2.55
CA ARG A 436 -2.48 21.90 2.96
C ARG A 436 -3.23 22.47 1.75
N ILE A 437 -4.37 21.87 1.44
CA ILE A 437 -5.19 22.20 0.25
C ILE A 437 -5.61 23.68 0.22
N SER A 438 -5.88 24.27 1.39
CA SER A 438 -6.47 25.63 1.47
C SER A 438 -5.52 26.76 1.08
N ASP A 439 -4.21 26.58 1.23
CA ASP A 439 -3.22 27.65 1.00
C ASP A 439 -1.90 27.16 0.39
N GLY A 440 -1.78 25.87 0.08
CA GLY A 440 -0.62 25.30 -0.57
C GLY A 440 0.63 25.17 0.31
N LYS A 441 0.53 25.36 1.61
CA LYS A 441 1.65 25.19 2.52
C LYS A 441 2.09 23.75 2.61
N VAL A 442 3.41 23.55 2.70
CA VAL A 442 4.05 22.25 2.87
C VAL A 442 4.76 22.21 4.23
N GLY A 443 4.73 21.07 4.91
CA GLY A 443 5.42 20.85 6.18
C GLY A 443 5.86 19.41 6.33
N THR A 444 6.90 19.16 7.14
CA THR A 444 7.38 17.82 7.47
C THR A 444 6.77 17.37 8.80
N ILE A 445 6.17 16.18 8.81
CA ILE A 445 5.54 15.59 10.01
C ILE A 445 6.51 14.70 10.75
N ALA A 446 7.15 13.77 10.05
CA ALA A 446 8.01 12.73 10.60
C ALA A 446 9.13 12.39 9.61
N GLN A 447 10.16 11.70 10.09
CA GLN A 447 11.26 11.18 9.27
C GLN A 447 11.81 9.89 9.87
N PHE A 448 12.58 9.15 9.09
CA PHE A 448 13.39 8.06 9.61
C PHE A 448 14.57 8.60 10.43
N LYS A 449 15.01 7.80 11.41
CA LYS A 449 16.12 8.21 12.30
C LYS A 449 17.47 8.01 11.65
N SER A 450 18.26 9.07 11.62
CA SER A 450 19.61 9.06 11.03
C SER A 450 20.53 8.00 11.67
N GLU A 451 20.33 7.64 12.94
CA GLU A 451 21.14 6.61 13.60
C GLU A 451 21.06 5.23 12.95
N TYR A 452 19.90 4.91 12.27
CA TYR A 452 19.66 3.63 11.62
C TYR A 452 19.81 3.70 10.09
N PHE A 453 19.56 4.88 9.48
CA PHE A 453 19.37 4.99 8.04
C PHE A 453 20.36 5.92 7.33
N THR A 454 21.37 6.44 8.01
CA THR A 454 22.51 7.07 7.35
C THR A 454 23.74 6.20 7.44
N SER A 455 24.56 6.16 6.38
CA SER A 455 25.75 5.29 6.33
C SER A 455 26.77 5.54 7.45
N THR A 456 26.68 6.69 8.14
CA THR A 456 27.50 7.05 9.31
C THR A 456 26.76 6.90 10.64
N GLY A 457 25.53 6.39 10.63
CA GLY A 457 24.70 6.19 11.82
C GLY A 457 25.31 5.15 12.77
N ALA A 458 25.16 5.39 14.08
CA ALA A 458 25.78 4.54 15.10
C ALA A 458 25.24 3.10 15.11
N SER A 459 24.04 2.88 14.63
CA SER A 459 23.35 1.59 14.55
C SER A 459 22.85 1.32 13.12
N PHE A 460 23.65 1.67 12.12
CA PHE A 460 23.27 1.62 10.71
C PHE A 460 22.69 0.28 10.28
N ILE A 461 21.49 0.31 9.72
CA ILE A 461 20.75 -0.83 9.17
C ILE A 461 20.81 -0.81 7.64
N THR A 462 20.29 0.23 7.02
CA THR A 462 20.19 0.38 5.55
C THR A 462 20.04 1.86 5.18
N GLN A 463 20.23 2.22 3.92
CA GLN A 463 19.78 3.50 3.32
C GLN A 463 18.59 3.31 2.38
N ASP A 464 17.93 2.16 2.51
CA ASP A 464 16.81 1.72 1.70
C ASP A 464 15.62 1.52 2.64
N GLU A 465 15.15 2.64 3.16
CA GLU A 465 13.99 2.73 4.03
C GLU A 465 12.87 3.47 3.33
N GLU A 466 11.64 3.05 3.56
CA GLU A 466 10.45 3.59 2.95
C GLU A 466 9.33 3.73 3.98
N SER A 467 8.51 4.77 3.86
CA SER A 467 7.25 4.88 4.59
C SER A 467 6.08 4.72 3.63
N SER A 468 5.15 3.78 3.95
CA SER A 468 4.09 3.37 3.02
C SER A 468 2.72 3.29 3.67
N GLY A 469 1.68 3.12 2.86
CA GLY A 469 0.35 2.71 3.26
C GLY A 469 -0.38 3.63 4.23
N ILE A 470 -0.19 4.95 4.17
CA ILE A 470 -0.80 5.87 5.13
C ILE A 470 -2.30 6.05 4.91
N ILE A 471 -3.09 5.94 5.98
CA ILE A 471 -4.56 6.13 5.97
C ILE A 471 -5.04 6.95 7.17
N ASP A 472 -6.08 7.78 6.98
CA ASP A 472 -6.76 8.50 8.07
C ASP A 472 -7.65 7.53 8.88
N VAL A 473 -7.31 7.32 10.14
CA VAL A 473 -8.06 6.51 11.12
C VAL A 473 -8.61 7.35 12.28
N SER A 474 -8.78 8.65 12.04
CA SER A 474 -9.26 9.58 13.08
C SER A 474 -10.63 9.22 13.60
N ASN A 475 -11.53 8.74 12.74
CA ASN A 475 -12.89 8.33 13.15
C ASN A 475 -12.87 7.05 13.99
N GLU A 476 -11.92 6.17 13.76
CA GLU A 476 -11.74 4.89 14.43
C GLU A 476 -11.12 5.05 15.82
N LEU A 477 -10.17 5.98 15.96
CA LEU A 477 -9.34 6.13 17.16
C LEU A 477 -9.79 7.24 18.10
N ARG A 478 -10.52 8.26 17.66
CA ARG A 478 -11.03 9.31 18.55
C ARG A 478 -11.91 8.71 19.65
N THR A 479 -11.57 9.02 20.89
CA THR A 479 -12.25 8.49 22.07
C THR A 479 -13.49 9.29 22.48
N SER A 480 -13.60 10.56 22.03
CA SER A 480 -14.69 11.46 22.34
C SER A 480 -14.84 12.57 21.28
N LYS A 481 -15.97 13.27 21.29
CA LYS A 481 -16.20 14.45 20.44
C LYS A 481 -15.28 15.65 20.77
N SER A 482 -14.70 15.67 21.96
CA SER A 482 -13.71 16.69 22.37
C SER A 482 -12.30 16.39 21.90
N ASP A 483 -12.01 15.18 21.51
CA ASP A 483 -10.75 14.81 20.89
C ASP A 483 -10.68 15.37 19.46
N LYS A 484 -9.83 16.38 19.24
CA LYS A 484 -9.65 17.07 17.97
C LYS A 484 -8.38 16.63 17.24
N ALA A 485 -7.63 15.68 17.80
CA ALA A 485 -6.44 15.15 17.16
C ALA A 485 -6.80 14.42 15.85
N SER A 486 -5.89 14.47 14.89
CA SER A 486 -5.89 13.59 13.72
C SER A 486 -5.07 12.36 14.03
N TYR A 487 -5.55 11.22 13.57
CA TYR A 487 -4.88 9.93 13.73
C TYR A 487 -4.71 9.28 12.37
N PHE A 488 -3.50 8.81 12.10
CA PHE A 488 -3.19 8.06 10.88
C PHE A 488 -2.56 6.73 11.26
N MET A 489 -2.76 5.73 10.43
CA MET A 489 -2.00 4.49 10.48
C MET A 489 -1.16 4.40 9.23
N TYR A 490 0.08 3.93 9.38
CA TYR A 490 1.01 3.75 8.27
C TYR A 490 2.02 2.66 8.61
N VAL A 491 2.80 2.26 7.63
CA VAL A 491 3.89 1.30 7.79
C VAL A 491 5.23 1.91 7.38
N ALA A 492 6.29 1.33 7.89
CA ALA A 492 7.65 1.58 7.47
C ALA A 492 8.20 0.26 6.91
N GLN A 493 8.71 0.26 5.70
CA GLN A 493 9.51 -0.81 5.12
C GLN A 493 10.98 -0.59 5.47
N ILE A 494 11.67 -1.65 5.79
CA ILE A 494 13.09 -1.64 6.09
C ILE A 494 13.75 -2.69 5.21
N HIS A 495 14.26 -2.27 4.05
CA HIS A 495 14.91 -3.15 3.08
C HIS A 495 16.27 -3.62 3.58
N ALA A 496 16.20 -4.52 4.54
CA ALA A 496 17.32 -5.18 5.15
C ALA A 496 16.91 -6.56 5.65
N THR A 497 17.87 -7.47 5.75
CA THR A 497 17.60 -8.80 6.33
C THR A 497 16.97 -8.65 7.72
N PRO A 498 16.05 -9.56 8.12
CA PRO A 498 15.39 -9.47 9.43
C PRO A 498 16.36 -9.36 10.61
N ALA A 499 17.52 -10.04 10.54
CA ALA A 499 18.55 -9.96 11.56
C ALA A 499 19.18 -8.56 11.69
N LYS A 500 19.30 -7.81 10.60
CA LYS A 500 19.74 -6.42 10.64
C LYS A 500 18.64 -5.47 11.11
N ALA A 501 17.41 -5.66 10.62
CA ALA A 501 16.28 -4.86 11.00
C ALA A 501 15.88 -5.05 12.47
N ARG A 502 16.15 -6.24 13.06
CA ARG A 502 15.78 -6.63 14.44
C ARG A 502 17.03 -7.00 15.26
N PRO A 503 17.92 -6.01 15.55
CA PRO A 503 19.12 -6.27 16.36
C PRO A 503 18.81 -6.67 17.83
N ASP A 504 17.55 -6.53 18.23
CA ASP A 504 17.01 -6.99 19.52
C ASP A 504 16.72 -8.50 19.55
N MET A 505 16.79 -9.20 18.41
CA MET A 505 16.55 -10.64 18.27
C MET A 505 17.83 -11.38 17.92
N ALA A 506 17.83 -12.72 18.11
CA ALA A 506 18.98 -13.52 17.75
C ALA A 506 19.18 -13.54 16.22
N ALA A 507 20.39 -13.24 15.75
CA ALA A 507 20.67 -13.13 14.32
C ALA A 507 20.58 -14.46 13.55
N ASP A 508 20.67 -15.60 14.24
CA ASP A 508 20.57 -16.96 13.71
C ASP A 508 19.17 -17.58 13.89
N ASP A 509 18.18 -16.80 14.30
CA ASP A 509 16.81 -17.27 14.45
C ASP A 509 16.19 -17.60 13.06
N ALA A 510 16.07 -18.89 12.78
CA ALA A 510 15.48 -19.40 11.54
C ALA A 510 13.98 -19.04 11.40
N THR A 511 13.28 -18.70 12.50
CA THR A 511 11.91 -18.21 12.46
C THR A 511 11.90 -16.76 12.01
N LEU A 512 12.79 -15.94 12.55
CA LEU A 512 12.94 -14.54 12.17
C LEU A 512 13.23 -14.39 10.67
N ALA A 513 14.09 -15.24 10.11
CA ALA A 513 14.43 -15.23 8.69
C ALA A 513 13.20 -15.37 7.76
N LYS A 514 12.09 -15.97 8.23
CA LYS A 514 10.85 -16.10 7.48
C LYS A 514 10.03 -14.79 7.38
N ALA A 515 10.42 -13.75 8.11
CA ALA A 515 9.86 -12.42 7.92
C ALA A 515 10.32 -11.77 6.61
N VAL A 516 11.38 -12.30 5.99
CA VAL A 516 11.99 -11.90 4.71
C VAL A 516 12.81 -10.63 4.85
N GLU A 517 12.22 -9.52 5.27
CA GLU A 517 12.86 -8.23 5.56
C GLU A 517 12.24 -7.58 6.80
N GLY A 518 12.65 -6.34 7.08
CA GLY A 518 12.09 -5.55 8.17
C GLY A 518 10.76 -4.89 7.84
N GLY A 519 10.18 -4.27 8.84
CA GLY A 519 8.96 -3.48 8.72
C GLY A 519 8.36 -3.15 10.08
N GLN A 520 7.62 -2.07 10.17
CA GLN A 520 6.97 -1.64 11.42
C GLN A 520 5.67 -0.87 11.14
N TRP A 521 4.63 -1.15 11.91
CA TRP A 521 3.34 -0.48 11.85
C TRP A 521 3.26 0.61 12.90
N TYR A 522 2.71 1.77 12.53
CA TYR A 522 2.62 2.94 13.39
C TYR A 522 1.22 3.52 13.49
N ILE A 523 0.91 4.10 14.63
CA ILE A 523 -0.13 5.11 14.77
C ILE A 523 0.56 6.48 14.90
N LEU A 524 0.26 7.38 13.97
CA LEU A 524 0.65 8.79 14.02
C LEU A 524 -0.52 9.59 14.59
N LYS A 525 -0.27 10.39 15.61
CA LYS A 525 -1.21 11.34 16.19
C LYS A 525 -0.71 12.77 16.00
N ILE A 526 -1.54 13.66 15.48
CA ILE A 526 -1.26 15.10 15.32
C ILE A 526 -2.29 15.87 16.14
N THR A 527 -1.82 16.64 17.12
CA THR A 527 -2.69 17.41 18.04
C THR A 527 -2.90 18.85 17.59
N ASN A 528 -2.01 19.40 16.77
CA ASN A 528 -2.09 20.76 16.25
C ASN A 528 -1.42 20.89 14.88
N TRP A 529 -2.20 21.08 13.84
CA TRP A 529 -1.71 21.24 12.47
C TRP A 529 -0.92 22.53 12.23
N THR A 530 -1.10 23.57 13.06
CA THR A 530 -0.30 24.81 12.97
C THR A 530 1.19 24.53 13.14
N ASP A 531 1.55 23.54 13.94
CA ASP A 531 2.95 23.17 14.18
C ASP A 531 3.60 22.44 13.00
N VAL A 532 2.80 21.81 12.16
CA VAL A 532 3.28 21.14 10.93
C VAL A 532 3.64 22.17 9.85
N TYR A 533 2.90 23.28 9.76
CA TYR A 533 3.01 24.28 8.68
C TYR A 533 3.69 25.59 9.11
N LYS A 534 4.62 25.52 10.04
CA LYS A 534 5.37 26.69 10.53
C LYS A 534 6.34 27.26 9.51
#